data_e95feacce954d18a67b37256dae65118
#
_entry.id   e95feacce954d18a67b37256dae65118
#
_cell.length_a   1.000
_cell.length_b   1.000
_cell.length_c   1.000
_cell.angle_alpha   90.00
_cell.angle_beta   90.00
_cell.angle_gamma   90.00
#
_symmetry.space_group_name_H-M   'P 1'
#
loop_
_entity.id
_entity.type
_entity.pdbx_description
1 polymer ?
#
loop_
_entity_poly.entity_id
_entity_poly.type
_entity_poly.pdbx_seq_one_letter_code
_entity_poly.pdbx_strand_id
1 'polypeptide(L)'
;MEDKEIIEENIEQTAGNETAEAVATEEQQAELTPEEQMQKELDEANEKIATLEDKYLRQAAEFDNYRKRTIKEKAELIKNGGERAIESILPVLDDFERAIANMSKDENAGEMLTGVELIYNKFIGILKQNGLQKIETEGQDFDTDYHEAIALVPTPDEKLKGKVLDCIQTGYTLNDKVIRHAKVAVGE
;
A
#
# COMPACT_ATOMS: atom_id res chain seq x y z
N MET A 1 53.86 -1.85 24.27
CA MET A 1 54.24 -3.04 25.05
C MET A 1 53.20 -3.36 26.13
N GLU A 2 52.39 -2.41 26.50
CA GLU A 2 51.32 -2.60 27.54
C GLU A 2 50.07 -3.37 27.07
N ASP A 3 49.81 -3.38 25.78
CA ASP A 3 48.58 -4.07 25.26
C ASP A 3 48.71 -5.60 25.11
N LYS A 4 49.90 -6.16 25.24
CA LYS A 4 50.14 -7.62 25.19
C LYS A 4 50.00 -8.29 26.55
N GLU A 5 50.32 -7.60 27.63
CA GLU A 5 50.23 -8.16 28.99
C GLU A 5 48.77 -8.27 29.46
N ILE A 6 47.90 -7.38 29.03
CA ILE A 6 46.46 -7.42 29.40
C ILE A 6 45.72 -8.59 28.72
N ILE A 7 46.19 -9.03 27.55
CA ILE A 7 45.56 -10.16 26.83
C ILE A 7 45.97 -11.52 27.42
N GLU A 8 47.20 -11.67 27.93
CA GLU A 8 47.65 -12.90 28.55
C GLU A 8 47.03 -13.15 29.94
N GLU A 9 46.81 -12.08 30.72
CA GLU A 9 46.17 -12.19 32.06
C GLU A 9 44.67 -12.53 31.99
N ASN A 10 43.96 -12.14 30.91
CA ASN A 10 42.55 -12.51 30.67
C ASN A 10 42.39 -13.95 30.16
N ILE A 11 43.37 -14.53 29.52
CA ILE A 11 43.29 -15.90 29.00
C ILE A 11 43.51 -16.96 30.14
N GLU A 12 44.35 -16.64 31.14
CA GLU A 12 44.55 -17.54 32.29
C GLU A 12 43.36 -17.56 33.26
N GLN A 13 42.59 -16.44 33.40
CA GLN A 13 41.39 -16.41 34.24
C GLN A 13 40.18 -17.12 33.63
N THR A 14 40.05 -17.16 32.28
CA THR A 14 38.97 -17.89 31.62
C THR A 14 39.21 -19.38 31.55
N ALA A 15 40.48 -19.84 31.41
CA ALA A 15 40.80 -21.27 31.35
C ALA A 15 40.68 -21.98 32.72
N GLY A 16 40.82 -21.21 33.84
CA GLY A 16 40.69 -21.78 35.20
C GLY A 16 39.24 -21.97 35.65
N ASN A 17 38.27 -21.25 35.02
CA ASN A 17 36.87 -21.34 35.40
C ASN A 17 36.08 -22.38 34.59
N GLU A 18 36.48 -22.66 33.33
CA GLU A 18 35.85 -23.71 32.51
C GLU A 18 36.21 -25.14 32.97
N THR A 19 37.39 -25.34 33.55
CA THR A 19 37.78 -26.66 34.09
C THR A 19 37.13 -26.99 35.42
N ALA A 20 36.68 -25.98 36.21
CA ALA A 20 36.00 -26.19 37.47
C ALA A 20 34.51 -26.52 37.29
N GLU A 21 33.86 -25.94 36.25
CA GLU A 21 32.46 -26.26 35.91
C GLU A 21 32.31 -27.59 35.15
N ALA A 22 33.29 -27.96 34.31
CA ALA A 22 33.27 -29.25 33.61
C ALA A 22 33.46 -30.47 34.54
N VAL A 23 34.20 -30.33 35.65
CA VAL A 23 34.41 -31.41 36.61
C VAL A 23 33.21 -31.55 37.58
N ALA A 24 32.46 -30.48 37.82
CA ALA A 24 31.24 -30.51 38.66
C ALA A 24 30.00 -31.10 37.93
N THR A 25 30.04 -31.20 36.60
CA THR A 25 28.92 -31.73 35.79
C THR A 25 29.03 -33.23 35.54
N GLU A 26 30.22 -33.85 35.73
CA GLU A 26 30.44 -35.29 35.53
C GLU A 26 30.09 -36.16 36.76
N GLU A 27 29.91 -35.58 37.96
CA GLU A 27 29.69 -36.40 39.18
C GLU A 27 28.18 -36.67 39.52
N GLN A 28 27.21 -36.28 38.65
CA GLN A 28 25.78 -36.61 38.89
C GLN A 28 25.09 -37.31 37.70
N GLN A 29 25.80 -38.07 36.88
CA GLN A 29 25.13 -39.06 36.04
C GLN A 29 24.94 -40.35 36.86
N ALA A 30 23.91 -40.36 37.72
CA ALA A 30 23.34 -41.61 38.15
C ALA A 30 22.95 -42.38 36.87
N GLU A 31 23.53 -43.56 36.67
CA GLU A 31 23.24 -44.46 35.53
C GLU A 31 21.73 -44.75 35.55
N LEU A 32 20.99 -44.00 34.70
CA LEU A 32 19.56 -44.26 34.47
C LEU A 32 19.41 -45.69 33.99
N THR A 33 18.45 -46.40 34.52
CA THR A 33 18.13 -47.75 34.03
C THR A 33 17.78 -47.68 32.53
N PRO A 34 18.00 -48.75 31.75
CA PRO A 34 17.65 -48.75 30.32
C PRO A 34 16.18 -48.39 30.06
N GLU A 35 15.28 -48.67 30.99
CA GLU A 35 13.87 -48.29 30.90
C GLU A 35 13.66 -46.80 31.11
N GLU A 36 14.36 -46.17 32.05
CA GLU A 36 14.29 -44.72 32.27
C GLU A 36 14.90 -43.91 31.11
N GLN A 37 15.97 -44.44 30.48
CA GLN A 37 16.56 -43.83 29.28
C GLN A 37 15.59 -43.87 28.12
N MET A 38 14.94 -45.00 27.88
CA MET A 38 13.95 -45.16 26.82
C MET A 38 12.70 -44.28 27.06
N GLN A 39 12.26 -44.17 28.31
CA GLN A 39 11.15 -43.27 28.65
C GLN A 39 11.50 -41.79 28.38
N LYS A 40 12.72 -41.37 28.76
CA LYS A 40 13.20 -40.00 28.50
C LYS A 40 13.28 -39.70 27.00
N GLU A 41 13.81 -40.64 26.20
CA GLU A 41 13.86 -40.47 24.73
C GLU A 41 12.47 -40.40 24.14
N LEU A 42 11.52 -41.17 24.66
CA LEU A 42 10.12 -41.14 24.23
C LEU A 42 9.43 -39.79 24.57
N ASP A 43 9.69 -39.28 25.77
CA ASP A 43 9.14 -37.98 26.18
C ASP A 43 9.76 -36.84 25.35
N GLU A 44 11.08 -36.85 25.12
CA GLU A 44 11.73 -35.87 24.23
C GLU A 44 11.25 -35.96 22.77
N ALA A 45 10.97 -37.18 22.28
CA ALA A 45 10.39 -37.37 20.95
C ALA A 45 8.96 -36.80 20.88
N ASN A 46 8.13 -37.03 21.90
CA ASN A 46 6.78 -36.50 21.98
C ASN A 46 6.77 -34.97 22.06
N GLU A 47 7.65 -34.36 22.85
CA GLU A 47 7.81 -32.91 22.89
C GLU A 47 8.21 -32.34 21.53
N LYS A 48 9.16 -33.00 20.83
CA LYS A 48 9.54 -32.59 19.47
C LYS A 48 8.36 -32.70 18.49
N ILE A 49 7.58 -33.77 18.57
CA ILE A 49 6.38 -33.95 17.75
C ILE A 49 5.40 -32.82 18.02
N ALA A 50 5.06 -32.53 19.28
CA ALA A 50 4.12 -31.48 19.64
C ALA A 50 4.61 -30.10 19.15
N THR A 51 5.91 -29.79 19.29
CA THR A 51 6.48 -28.54 18.77
C THR A 51 6.48 -28.44 17.24
N LEU A 52 6.69 -29.56 16.56
CA LEU A 52 6.63 -29.63 15.10
C LEU A 52 5.20 -29.50 14.58
N GLU A 53 4.24 -30.12 15.25
CA GLU A 53 2.80 -29.99 14.92
C GLU A 53 2.34 -28.56 15.09
N ASP A 54 2.68 -27.87 16.18
CA ASP A 54 2.34 -26.44 16.37
C ASP A 54 2.96 -25.56 15.27
N LYS A 55 4.24 -25.78 14.97
CA LYS A 55 4.92 -25.07 13.88
C LYS A 55 4.25 -25.33 12.53
N TYR A 56 3.87 -26.57 12.26
CA TYR A 56 3.21 -26.93 11.01
C TYR A 56 1.84 -26.29 10.89
N LEU A 57 1.03 -26.33 11.96
CA LEU A 57 -0.28 -25.67 11.99
C LEU A 57 -0.16 -24.17 11.77
N ARG A 58 0.80 -23.53 12.45
CA ARG A 58 1.06 -22.10 12.27
C ARG A 58 1.49 -21.79 10.83
N GLN A 59 2.42 -22.54 10.27
CA GLN A 59 2.90 -22.35 8.90
C GLN A 59 1.79 -22.58 7.88
N ALA A 60 0.92 -23.58 8.09
CA ALA A 60 -0.24 -23.81 7.24
C ALA A 60 -1.21 -22.62 7.26
N ALA A 61 -1.49 -22.07 8.46
CA ALA A 61 -2.34 -20.89 8.60
C ALA A 61 -1.72 -19.64 7.94
N GLU A 62 -0.42 -19.43 8.12
CA GLU A 62 0.32 -18.33 7.47
C GLU A 62 0.31 -18.47 5.94
N PHE A 63 0.48 -19.70 5.44
CA PHE A 63 0.43 -19.96 4.01
C PHE A 63 -0.95 -19.69 3.41
N ASP A 64 -2.02 -20.09 4.09
CA ASP A 64 -3.38 -19.81 3.66
C ASP A 64 -3.69 -18.30 3.64
N ASN A 65 -3.23 -17.57 4.66
CA ASN A 65 -3.35 -16.11 4.72
C ASN A 65 -2.55 -15.44 3.59
N TYR A 66 -1.31 -15.91 3.37
CA TYR A 66 -0.47 -15.43 2.28
C TYR A 66 -1.13 -15.67 0.92
N ARG A 67 -1.65 -16.87 0.69
CA ARG A 67 -2.36 -17.22 -0.56
C ARG A 67 -3.56 -16.30 -0.81
N LYS A 68 -4.41 -16.10 0.20
CA LYS A 68 -5.58 -15.21 0.11
C LYS A 68 -5.15 -13.78 -0.22
N ARG A 69 -4.14 -13.27 0.49
CA ARG A 69 -3.59 -11.93 0.25
C ARG A 69 -3.02 -11.80 -1.16
N THR A 70 -2.21 -12.74 -1.60
CA THR A 70 -1.58 -12.71 -2.94
C THR A 70 -2.60 -12.74 -4.07
N ILE A 71 -3.70 -13.51 -3.91
CA ILE A 71 -4.79 -13.52 -4.90
C ILE A 71 -5.44 -12.14 -4.98
N LYS A 72 -5.70 -11.50 -3.83
CA LYS A 72 -6.27 -10.16 -3.76
C LYS A 72 -5.34 -9.11 -4.39
N GLU A 73 -4.07 -9.12 -4.01
CA GLU A 73 -3.04 -8.22 -4.56
C GLU A 73 -2.89 -8.37 -6.08
N LYS A 74 -2.91 -9.61 -6.59
CA LYS A 74 -2.88 -9.86 -8.04
C LYS A 74 -4.11 -9.31 -8.76
N ALA A 75 -5.30 -9.49 -8.17
CA ALA A 75 -6.52 -8.94 -8.75
C ALA A 75 -6.49 -7.40 -8.79
N GLU A 76 -6.00 -6.76 -7.74
CA GLU A 76 -5.82 -5.31 -7.67
C GLU A 76 -4.76 -4.82 -8.69
N LEU A 77 -3.65 -5.55 -8.83
CA LEU A 77 -2.61 -5.22 -9.80
C LEU A 77 -3.12 -5.30 -11.25
N ILE A 78 -3.92 -6.32 -11.58
CA ILE A 78 -4.55 -6.46 -12.91
C ILE A 78 -5.56 -5.34 -13.13
N LYS A 79 -6.37 -5.02 -12.11
CA LYS A 79 -7.41 -3.99 -12.17
C LYS A 79 -6.80 -2.59 -12.39
N ASN A 80 -5.67 -2.29 -11.74
CA ASN A 80 -5.08 -0.94 -11.69
C ASN A 80 -3.70 -0.84 -12.39
N GLY A 81 -3.28 -1.87 -13.13
CA GLY A 81 -1.97 -1.89 -13.80
C GLY A 81 -1.76 -0.77 -14.83
N GLY A 82 -2.86 -0.22 -15.38
CA GLY A 82 -2.84 0.91 -16.30
C GLY A 82 -2.82 2.31 -15.63
N GLU A 83 -2.89 2.40 -14.31
CA GLU A 83 -3.05 3.66 -13.57
C GLU A 83 -2.04 4.73 -13.99
N ARG A 84 -0.75 4.41 -13.97
CA ARG A 84 0.31 5.35 -14.35
C ARG A 84 0.22 5.83 -15.80
N ALA A 85 -0.16 4.93 -16.71
CA ALA A 85 -0.33 5.30 -18.12
C ALA A 85 -1.51 6.25 -18.30
N ILE A 86 -2.63 5.95 -17.64
CA ILE A 86 -3.82 6.79 -17.68
C ILE A 86 -3.53 8.15 -17.03
N GLU A 87 -2.89 8.18 -15.86
CA GLU A 87 -2.51 9.40 -15.17
C GLU A 87 -1.63 10.32 -16.05
N SER A 88 -0.65 9.74 -16.75
CA SER A 88 0.21 10.50 -17.66
C SER A 88 -0.52 11.13 -18.87
N ILE A 89 -1.71 10.63 -19.20
CA ILE A 89 -2.55 11.12 -20.30
C ILE A 89 -3.52 12.22 -19.82
N LEU A 90 -3.84 12.30 -18.52
CA LEU A 90 -4.80 13.29 -18.00
C LEU A 90 -4.46 14.75 -18.38
N PRO A 91 -3.19 15.19 -18.41
CA PRO A 91 -2.87 16.54 -18.87
C PRO A 91 -3.34 16.83 -20.32
N VAL A 92 -3.34 15.81 -21.17
CA VAL A 92 -3.81 15.92 -22.56
C VAL A 92 -5.35 16.12 -22.58
N LEU A 93 -6.08 15.45 -21.67
CA LEU A 93 -7.51 15.71 -21.50
C LEU A 93 -7.79 17.13 -21.04
N ASP A 94 -7.01 17.63 -20.09
CA ASP A 94 -7.14 19.02 -19.61
C ASP A 94 -6.88 20.02 -20.75
N ASP A 95 -5.91 19.73 -21.63
CA ASP A 95 -5.64 20.56 -22.81
C ASP A 95 -6.79 20.54 -23.82
N PHE A 96 -7.44 19.37 -24.03
CA PHE A 96 -8.65 19.29 -24.84
C PHE A 96 -9.80 20.07 -24.23
N GLU A 97 -10.07 19.94 -22.94
CA GLU A 97 -11.13 20.69 -22.24
C GLU A 97 -10.89 22.20 -22.36
N ARG A 98 -9.65 22.64 -22.17
CA ARG A 98 -9.26 24.05 -22.33
C ARG A 98 -9.39 24.53 -23.76
N ALA A 99 -9.01 23.72 -24.75
CA ALA A 99 -9.16 24.07 -26.17
C ALA A 99 -10.63 24.22 -26.54
N ILE A 100 -11.47 23.26 -26.16
CA ILE A 100 -12.93 23.32 -26.38
C ILE A 100 -13.54 24.57 -25.74
N ALA A 101 -13.17 24.85 -24.47
CA ALA A 101 -13.67 26.04 -23.76
C ALA A 101 -13.25 27.37 -24.40
N ASN A 102 -12.08 27.43 -25.04
CA ASN A 102 -11.61 28.60 -25.76
C ASN A 102 -12.28 28.74 -27.13
N MET A 103 -12.39 27.62 -27.88
CA MET A 103 -13.00 27.59 -29.20
C MET A 103 -14.50 27.87 -29.15
N SER A 104 -15.21 27.50 -28.07
CA SER A 104 -16.60 27.78 -27.88
C SER A 104 -16.92 29.31 -27.77
N LYS A 105 -15.90 30.13 -27.49
CA LYS A 105 -15.99 31.58 -27.41
C LYS A 105 -15.77 32.26 -28.77
N ASP A 106 -15.28 31.51 -29.78
CA ASP A 106 -15.02 32.06 -31.14
C ASP A 106 -16.14 31.66 -32.07
N GLU A 107 -16.87 32.65 -32.56
CA GLU A 107 -18.01 32.46 -33.48
C GLU A 107 -17.59 31.79 -34.81
N ASN A 108 -16.32 31.85 -35.20
CA ASN A 108 -15.81 31.25 -36.43
C ASN A 108 -15.30 29.81 -36.27
N ALA A 109 -15.24 29.28 -35.05
CA ALA A 109 -14.68 27.99 -34.78
C ALA A 109 -15.66 26.79 -34.89
N GLY A 110 -16.92 27.00 -35.27
CA GLY A 110 -18.02 26.04 -35.14
C GLY A 110 -17.75 24.65 -35.73
N GLU A 111 -17.28 24.57 -36.98
CA GLU A 111 -16.96 23.24 -37.60
C GLU A 111 -15.74 22.59 -36.96
N MET A 112 -14.72 23.36 -36.66
CA MET A 112 -13.50 22.88 -36.00
C MET A 112 -13.79 22.42 -34.57
N LEU A 113 -14.59 23.17 -33.82
CA LEU A 113 -15.05 22.82 -32.48
C LEU A 113 -15.76 21.48 -32.49
N THR A 114 -16.72 21.27 -33.40
CA THR A 114 -17.44 19.99 -33.54
C THR A 114 -16.47 18.83 -33.80
N GLY A 115 -15.44 19.01 -34.63
CA GLY A 115 -14.43 18.00 -34.90
C GLY A 115 -13.60 17.65 -33.65
N VAL A 116 -13.17 18.66 -32.87
CA VAL A 116 -12.41 18.45 -31.64
C VAL A 116 -13.27 17.78 -30.57
N GLU A 117 -14.52 18.18 -30.41
CA GLU A 117 -15.47 17.54 -29.48
C GLU A 117 -15.69 16.05 -29.80
N LEU A 118 -15.81 15.69 -31.08
CA LEU A 118 -15.95 14.29 -31.49
C LEU A 118 -14.71 13.46 -31.09
N ILE A 119 -13.51 14.01 -31.27
CA ILE A 119 -12.27 13.34 -30.90
C ILE A 119 -12.20 13.19 -29.38
N TYR A 120 -12.49 14.26 -28.62
CA TYR A 120 -12.52 14.26 -27.17
C TYR A 120 -13.53 13.23 -26.62
N ASN A 121 -14.76 13.24 -27.13
CA ASN A 121 -15.81 12.33 -26.69
C ASN A 121 -15.45 10.86 -26.98
N LYS A 122 -14.83 10.58 -28.13
CA LYS A 122 -14.32 9.24 -28.45
C LYS A 122 -13.19 8.84 -27.50
N PHE A 123 -12.27 9.74 -27.20
CA PHE A 123 -11.13 9.48 -26.32
C PHE A 123 -11.58 9.19 -24.88
N ILE A 124 -12.43 10.06 -24.33
CA ILE A 124 -12.99 9.85 -22.98
C ILE A 124 -13.85 8.58 -22.92
N GLY A 125 -14.56 8.25 -24.00
CA GLY A 125 -15.32 7.02 -24.10
C GLY A 125 -14.45 5.77 -24.01
N ILE A 126 -13.27 5.76 -24.65
CA ILE A 126 -12.29 4.68 -24.53
C ILE A 126 -11.75 4.58 -23.11
N LEU A 127 -11.41 5.71 -22.48
CA LEU A 127 -10.91 5.72 -21.12
C LEU A 127 -11.98 5.25 -20.11
N LYS A 128 -13.25 5.62 -20.32
CA LYS A 128 -14.39 5.10 -19.52
C LYS A 128 -14.53 3.58 -19.61
N GLN A 129 -14.33 3.00 -20.80
CA GLN A 129 -14.33 1.53 -20.96
C GLN A 129 -13.19 0.86 -20.21
N ASN A 130 -12.09 1.58 -19.94
CA ASN A 130 -10.97 1.13 -19.12
C ASN A 130 -11.13 1.46 -17.62
N GLY A 131 -12.31 1.92 -17.20
CA GLY A 131 -12.65 2.15 -15.80
C GLY A 131 -12.39 3.57 -15.30
N LEU A 132 -12.02 4.51 -16.19
CA LEU A 132 -11.88 5.93 -15.83
C LEU A 132 -13.27 6.57 -15.64
N GLN A 133 -13.45 7.29 -14.54
CA GLN A 133 -14.67 8.07 -14.28
C GLN A 133 -14.30 9.48 -13.84
N LYS A 134 -15.06 10.46 -14.33
CA LYS A 134 -14.93 11.85 -13.90
C LYS A 134 -15.56 12.01 -12.53
N ILE A 135 -14.89 12.75 -11.64
CA ILE A 135 -15.43 13.13 -10.34
C ILE A 135 -16.44 14.26 -10.58
N GLU A 136 -17.68 14.08 -10.11
CA GLU A 136 -18.70 15.12 -10.15
C GLU A 136 -18.41 16.16 -9.08
N THR A 137 -18.40 17.42 -9.48
CA THR A 137 -18.01 18.54 -8.60
C THR A 137 -19.08 19.59 -8.45
N GLU A 138 -19.90 19.84 -9.49
CA GLU A 138 -20.84 20.94 -9.50
C GLU A 138 -21.93 20.79 -8.40
N GLY A 139 -21.99 21.78 -7.50
CA GLY A 139 -23.01 21.85 -6.45
C GLY A 139 -22.88 20.75 -5.36
N GLN A 140 -21.86 19.90 -5.43
CA GLN A 140 -21.60 18.87 -4.43
C GLN A 140 -21.01 19.50 -3.16
N ASP A 141 -21.19 18.82 -2.03
CA ASP A 141 -20.49 19.17 -0.81
C ASP A 141 -19.00 18.87 -0.97
N PHE A 142 -18.16 19.72 -0.40
CA PHE A 142 -16.71 19.49 -0.45
C PHE A 142 -16.34 18.24 0.34
N ASP A 143 -15.66 17.31 -0.31
CA ASP A 143 -15.17 16.06 0.26
C ASP A 143 -13.67 15.92 0.00
N THR A 144 -12.88 15.79 1.05
CA THR A 144 -11.42 15.65 0.98
C THR A 144 -10.94 14.36 0.31
N ASP A 145 -11.78 13.34 0.23
CA ASP A 145 -11.43 12.09 -0.44
C ASP A 145 -11.41 12.23 -1.97
N TYR A 146 -12.17 13.20 -2.51
CA TYR A 146 -12.32 13.40 -3.96
C TYR A 146 -11.85 14.78 -4.43
N HIS A 147 -11.86 15.79 -3.55
CA HIS A 147 -11.63 17.19 -3.91
C HIS A 147 -10.41 17.77 -3.21
N GLU A 148 -9.71 18.65 -3.93
CA GLU A 148 -8.62 19.50 -3.43
C GLU A 148 -9.08 20.95 -3.53
N ALA A 149 -9.35 21.61 -2.39
CA ALA A 149 -9.72 23.03 -2.37
C ALA A 149 -8.49 23.90 -2.61
N ILE A 150 -8.45 24.61 -3.75
CA ILE A 150 -7.34 25.52 -4.09
C ILE A 150 -7.72 26.97 -3.89
N ALA A 151 -9.01 27.30 -3.77
CA ALA A 151 -9.49 28.64 -3.48
C ALA A 151 -10.72 28.58 -2.59
N LEU A 152 -10.83 29.55 -1.67
CA LEU A 152 -12.05 29.84 -0.92
C LEU A 152 -12.67 31.11 -1.52
N VAL A 153 -13.92 31.04 -1.87
CA VAL A 153 -14.66 32.15 -2.50
C VAL A 153 -15.73 32.62 -1.52
N PRO A 154 -15.65 33.87 -1.07
CA PRO A 154 -16.71 34.44 -0.23
C PRO A 154 -18.05 34.38 -0.92
N THR A 155 -19.06 33.79 -0.30
CA THR A 155 -20.39 33.71 -0.85
C THR A 155 -21.42 34.29 0.11
N PRO A 156 -22.35 35.15 -0.40
CA PRO A 156 -23.43 35.72 0.41
C PRO A 156 -24.53 34.68 0.71
N ASP A 157 -24.59 33.57 -0.03
CA ASP A 157 -25.60 32.53 0.15
C ASP A 157 -25.09 31.43 1.08
N GLU A 158 -25.67 31.33 2.28
CA GLU A 158 -25.36 30.32 3.27
C GLU A 158 -25.48 28.86 2.73
N LYS A 159 -26.32 28.65 1.72
CA LYS A 159 -26.51 27.32 1.11
C LYS A 159 -25.31 26.88 0.27
N LEU A 160 -24.46 27.80 -0.14
CA LEU A 160 -23.26 27.55 -0.93
C LEU A 160 -21.99 27.42 -0.08
N LYS A 161 -22.09 27.65 1.22
CA LYS A 161 -20.97 27.46 2.15
C LYS A 161 -20.63 25.98 2.25
N GLY A 162 -19.34 25.68 2.13
CA GLY A 162 -18.83 24.32 2.12
C GLY A 162 -19.13 23.52 0.86
N LYS A 163 -19.74 24.16 -0.16
CA LYS A 163 -19.99 23.49 -1.45
C LYS A 163 -18.96 23.86 -2.49
N VAL A 164 -18.79 22.98 -3.46
CA VAL A 164 -17.98 23.24 -4.64
C VAL A 164 -18.73 24.21 -5.54
N LEU A 165 -18.10 25.37 -5.77
CA LEU A 165 -18.67 26.44 -6.62
C LEU A 165 -18.16 26.37 -8.05
N ASP A 166 -16.90 25.98 -8.22
CA ASP A 166 -16.26 25.89 -9.54
C ASP A 166 -15.20 24.76 -9.53
N CYS A 167 -14.99 24.15 -10.70
CA CYS A 167 -14.00 23.13 -10.92
C CYS A 167 -12.89 23.66 -11.83
N ILE A 168 -11.72 23.92 -11.26
CA ILE A 168 -10.58 24.49 -11.99
C ILE A 168 -9.81 23.40 -12.75
N GLN A 169 -9.74 22.19 -12.19
CA GLN A 169 -9.16 21.02 -12.83
C GLN A 169 -10.00 19.78 -12.51
N THR A 170 -10.44 19.09 -13.55
CA THR A 170 -11.27 17.90 -13.43
C THR A 170 -10.53 16.79 -12.70
N GLY A 171 -11.19 16.18 -11.70
CA GLY A 171 -10.70 14.99 -11.00
C GLY A 171 -11.16 13.70 -11.68
N TYR A 172 -10.41 12.62 -11.45
CA TYR A 172 -10.73 11.31 -12.02
C TYR A 172 -10.50 10.17 -11.03
N THR A 173 -11.39 9.18 -11.11
CA THR A 173 -11.20 7.89 -10.46
C THR A 173 -10.94 6.81 -11.51
N LEU A 174 -10.17 5.79 -11.14
CA LEU A 174 -9.95 4.58 -11.94
C LEU A 174 -10.39 3.37 -11.12
N ASN A 175 -11.43 2.69 -11.57
CA ASN A 175 -11.97 1.51 -10.87
C ASN A 175 -12.22 1.78 -9.37
N ASP A 176 -12.86 2.88 -9.05
CA ASP A 176 -13.21 3.37 -7.71
C ASP A 176 -12.02 3.91 -6.86
N LYS A 177 -10.80 3.90 -7.40
CA LYS A 177 -9.63 4.52 -6.78
C LYS A 177 -9.42 5.92 -7.34
N VAL A 178 -9.29 6.93 -6.49
CA VAL A 178 -8.94 8.30 -6.93
C VAL A 178 -7.50 8.29 -7.45
N ILE A 179 -7.32 8.63 -8.72
CA ILE A 179 -6.00 8.80 -9.36
C ILE A 179 -5.62 10.28 -9.48
N ARG A 180 -6.61 11.17 -9.46
CA ARG A 180 -6.41 12.62 -9.41
C ARG A 180 -7.61 13.28 -8.76
N HIS A 181 -7.38 14.04 -7.69
CA HIS A 181 -8.43 14.85 -7.04
C HIS A 181 -8.88 15.97 -7.96
N ALA A 182 -10.16 16.34 -7.87
CA ALA A 182 -10.66 17.53 -8.55
C ALA A 182 -10.18 18.77 -7.80
N LYS A 183 -9.54 19.71 -8.52
CA LYS A 183 -9.18 21.00 -7.94
C LYS A 183 -10.35 21.96 -8.05
N VAL A 184 -10.83 22.40 -6.90
CA VAL A 184 -12.10 23.11 -6.80
C VAL A 184 -11.97 24.42 -6.03
N ALA A 185 -12.88 25.35 -6.32
CA ALA A 185 -13.15 26.50 -5.50
C ALA A 185 -14.36 26.22 -4.60
N VAL A 186 -14.23 26.49 -3.30
CA VAL A 186 -15.24 26.18 -2.28
C VAL A 186 -15.80 27.46 -1.72
N GLY A 187 -17.12 27.49 -1.44
CA GLY A 187 -17.79 28.59 -0.80
C GLY A 187 -17.44 28.74 0.67
N GLU A 188 -17.09 29.96 1.09
CA GLU A 188 -16.79 30.32 2.50
C GLU A 188 -17.99 31.03 3.16
#